data_6e28b2d18833ff6735bf38b3db5717cc
#
_entry.id   6e28b2d18833ff6735bf38b3db5717cc
#
_cell.length_a   1.000
_cell.length_b   1.000
_cell.length_c   1.000
_cell.angle_alpha   90.00
_cell.angle_beta   90.00
_cell.angle_gamma   90.00
#
_symmetry.space_group_name_H-M   'P 1'
#
loop_
_entity.id
_entity.type
_entity.pdbx_description
1 polymer ?
#
loop_
_entity_poly.entity_id
_entity_poly.type
_entity_poly.pdbx_seq_one_letter_code
_entity_poly.pdbx_strand_id
1 'polypeptide(L)'
;MNKTVGNNLKTLRKSKNMSQEEVADQLNISQSAYARMERGESTSWAIHFNKICQIFERSPEELVKEKLGLDKFENLISIERQTELAMINVYRKIIRQYELQIEDLKGIINYLNKGKN
;
A
#
# COMPACT_ATOMS: atom_id res chain seq x y z
N MET A 1 14.70 15.62 -0.62
CA MET A 1 15.37 14.70 -1.57
C MET A 1 16.29 13.70 -0.88
N ASN A 2 17.14 14.15 0.04
CA ASN A 2 18.09 13.26 0.73
C ASN A 2 17.40 12.14 1.53
N LYS A 3 16.31 12.45 2.22
CA LYS A 3 15.53 11.44 2.97
C LYS A 3 14.84 10.44 2.05
N THR A 4 14.32 10.90 0.94
CA THR A 4 13.67 10.04 -0.06
C THR A 4 14.68 9.04 -0.64
N VAL A 5 15.84 9.53 -1.06
CA VAL A 5 16.91 8.66 -1.58
C VAL A 5 17.40 7.70 -0.51
N GLY A 6 17.62 8.19 0.72
CA GLY A 6 18.06 7.36 1.84
C GLY A 6 17.10 6.22 2.13
N ASN A 7 15.82 6.49 2.17
CA ASN A 7 14.79 5.46 2.37
C ASN A 7 14.76 4.45 1.23
N ASN A 8 14.91 4.91 0.00
CA ASN A 8 14.96 4.04 -1.18
C ASN A 8 16.19 3.15 -1.16
N LEU A 9 17.35 3.68 -0.78
CA LEU A 9 18.59 2.90 -0.62
C LEU A 9 18.41 1.79 0.42
N LYS A 10 17.84 2.11 1.56
CA LYS A 10 17.58 1.15 2.62
C LYS A 10 16.66 0.03 2.16
N THR A 11 15.58 0.37 1.47
CA THR A 11 14.62 -0.59 0.93
C THR A 11 15.26 -1.51 -0.09
N LEU A 12 16.02 -0.96 -1.03
CA LEU A 12 16.72 -1.74 -2.07
C LEU A 12 17.79 -2.65 -1.47
N ARG A 13 18.56 -2.12 -0.51
CA ARG A 13 19.58 -2.90 0.18
C ARG A 13 18.97 -4.12 0.89
N LYS A 14 17.88 -3.91 1.63
CA LYS A 14 17.17 -5.00 2.31
C LYS A 14 16.57 -6.01 1.34
N SER A 15 16.07 -5.54 0.21
CA SER A 15 15.51 -6.44 -0.81
C SER A 15 16.55 -7.38 -1.42
N LYS A 16 17.82 -6.97 -1.44
CA LYS A 16 18.95 -7.78 -1.90
C LYS A 16 19.66 -8.51 -0.76
N ASN A 17 19.15 -8.44 0.46
CA ASN A 17 19.75 -9.05 1.66
C ASN A 17 21.20 -8.62 1.89
N MET A 18 21.52 -7.36 1.59
CA MET A 18 22.85 -6.79 1.78
C MET A 18 22.93 -6.03 3.10
N SER A 19 24.10 -6.07 3.73
CA SER A 19 24.39 -5.22 4.89
C SER A 19 24.83 -3.82 4.43
N GLN A 20 24.77 -2.85 5.36
CA GLN A 20 25.31 -1.51 5.07
C GLN A 20 26.79 -1.56 4.72
N GLU A 21 27.54 -2.43 5.40
CA GLU A 21 28.97 -2.61 5.17
C GLU A 21 29.23 -3.12 3.76
N GLU A 22 28.47 -4.09 3.28
CA GLU A 22 28.61 -4.63 1.92
C GLU A 22 28.40 -3.56 0.84
N VAL A 23 27.38 -2.73 1.00
CA VAL A 23 27.11 -1.64 0.03
C VAL A 23 28.21 -0.58 0.12
N ALA A 24 28.62 -0.22 1.34
CA ALA A 24 29.70 0.74 1.55
C ALA A 24 31.00 0.29 0.89
N ASP A 25 31.34 -0.98 1.02
CA ASP A 25 32.54 -1.57 0.39
C ASP A 25 32.47 -1.46 -1.14
N GLN A 26 31.32 -1.73 -1.72
CA GLN A 26 31.12 -1.62 -3.17
C GLN A 26 31.22 -0.17 -3.65
N LEU A 27 30.88 0.80 -2.80
CA LEU A 27 30.99 2.22 -3.09
C LEU A 27 32.36 2.81 -2.73
N ASN A 28 33.23 2.02 -2.12
CA ASN A 28 34.53 2.47 -1.59
C ASN A 28 34.41 3.62 -0.58
N ILE A 29 33.42 3.54 0.29
CA ILE A 29 33.20 4.50 1.39
C ILE A 29 33.10 3.74 2.72
N SER A 30 33.18 4.47 3.81
CA SER A 30 33.02 3.88 5.13
C SER A 30 31.54 3.51 5.40
N GLN A 31 31.29 2.53 6.25
CA GLN A 31 29.96 2.18 6.68
C GLN A 31 29.25 3.38 7.30
N SER A 32 29.96 4.18 8.11
CA SER A 32 29.40 5.39 8.73
C SER A 32 28.92 6.40 7.70
N ALA A 33 29.68 6.59 6.62
CA ALA A 33 29.30 7.48 5.52
C ALA A 33 28.04 6.96 4.81
N TYR A 34 28.01 5.67 4.52
CA TYR A 34 26.84 5.07 3.90
C TYR A 34 25.60 5.12 4.81
N ALA A 35 25.76 4.85 6.11
CA ALA A 35 24.67 4.93 7.07
C ALA A 35 24.05 6.33 7.12
N ARG A 36 24.87 7.38 6.99
CA ARG A 36 24.36 8.76 6.92
C ARG A 36 23.54 9.00 5.64
N MET A 37 23.94 8.38 4.53
CA MET A 37 23.16 8.46 3.30
C MET A 37 21.77 7.85 3.47
N GLU A 38 21.65 6.69 4.10
CA GLU A 38 20.36 6.05 4.37
C GLU A 38 19.50 6.88 5.34
N ARG A 39 20.10 7.59 6.30
CA ARG A 39 19.36 8.46 7.21
C ARG A 39 18.95 9.80 6.61
N GLY A 40 19.40 10.09 5.39
CA GLY A 40 19.10 11.35 4.71
C GLY A 40 19.92 12.53 5.24
N GLU A 41 21.03 12.26 5.94
CA GLU A 41 21.90 13.28 6.52
C GLU A 41 23.04 13.74 5.61
N SER A 42 23.15 13.15 4.41
CA SER A 42 24.24 13.40 3.49
C SER A 42 23.75 13.52 2.05
N THR A 43 24.40 14.41 1.29
CA THR A 43 24.18 14.56 -0.14
C THR A 43 25.14 13.75 -1.00
N SER A 44 26.06 13.01 -0.37
CA SER A 44 27.11 12.25 -1.08
C SER A 44 26.56 11.12 -1.96
N TRP A 45 25.31 10.73 -1.80
CA TRP A 45 24.65 9.81 -2.72
C TRP A 45 24.68 10.31 -4.17
N ALA A 46 24.67 11.62 -4.37
CA ALA A 46 24.70 12.22 -5.72
C ALA A 46 26.01 11.91 -6.47
N ILE A 47 27.14 11.87 -5.75
CA ILE A 47 28.45 11.55 -6.33
C ILE A 47 28.50 10.08 -6.76
N HIS A 48 27.87 9.20 -5.98
CA HIS A 48 27.86 7.76 -6.20
C HIS A 48 26.64 7.25 -6.98
N PHE A 49 25.85 8.15 -7.54
CA PHE A 49 24.54 7.87 -8.10
C PHE A 49 24.55 6.77 -9.16
N ASN A 50 25.45 6.88 -10.14
CA ASN A 50 25.57 5.90 -11.21
C ASN A 50 25.96 4.51 -10.69
N LYS A 51 26.88 4.46 -9.75
CA LYS A 51 27.33 3.21 -9.15
C LYS A 51 26.26 2.57 -8.29
N ILE A 52 25.49 3.36 -7.57
CA ILE A 52 24.32 2.91 -6.79
C ILE A 52 23.29 2.28 -7.72
N CYS A 53 22.99 2.92 -8.84
CA CYS A 53 22.07 2.36 -9.85
C CYS A 53 22.54 1.02 -10.38
N GLN A 54 23.85 0.86 -10.61
CA GLN A 54 24.44 -0.41 -11.07
C GLN A 54 24.34 -1.50 -10.00
N ILE A 55 24.67 -1.18 -8.74
CA ILE A 55 24.65 -2.13 -7.63
C ILE A 55 23.23 -2.71 -7.44
N PHE A 56 22.21 -1.85 -7.45
CA PHE A 56 20.83 -2.24 -7.23
C PHE A 56 20.06 -2.57 -8.50
N GLU A 57 20.69 -2.45 -9.67
CA GLU A 57 20.06 -2.70 -10.98
C GLU A 57 18.76 -1.93 -11.13
N ARG A 58 18.78 -0.64 -10.76
CA ARG A 58 17.63 0.25 -10.81
C ARG A 58 17.94 1.50 -11.64
N SER A 59 16.88 2.06 -12.24
CA SER A 59 17.00 3.30 -12.98
C SER A 59 17.16 4.51 -12.04
N PRO A 60 17.75 5.62 -12.53
CA PRO A 60 17.85 6.84 -11.74
C PRO A 60 16.50 7.34 -11.21
N GLU A 61 15.43 7.21 -12.00
CA GLU A 61 14.09 7.65 -11.63
C GLU A 61 13.56 6.86 -10.44
N GLU A 62 13.84 5.57 -10.36
CA GLU A 62 13.39 4.71 -9.26
C GLU A 62 14.04 5.08 -7.92
N LEU A 63 15.28 5.56 -7.97
CA LEU A 63 16.02 5.98 -6.78
C LEU A 63 15.47 7.24 -6.14
N VAL A 64 15.00 8.18 -6.94
CA VAL A 64 14.51 9.48 -6.50
C VAL A 64 12.98 9.52 -6.33
N LYS A 65 12.29 8.44 -6.67
CA LYS A 65 10.84 8.36 -6.60
C LYS A 65 10.35 8.26 -5.16
N GLU A 66 9.38 9.08 -4.79
CA GLU A 66 8.73 9.02 -3.49
C GLU A 66 7.77 7.83 -3.40
N LYS A 67 8.21 6.74 -2.78
CA LYS A 67 7.35 5.56 -2.54
C LYS A 67 6.22 5.83 -1.56
N LEU A 68 6.47 6.71 -0.57
CA LEU A 68 5.49 7.04 0.47
C LEU A 68 4.18 7.61 -0.08
N GLY A 69 4.24 8.37 -1.18
CA GLY A 69 3.05 8.90 -1.82
C GLY A 69 2.19 7.82 -2.46
N LEU A 70 2.84 6.86 -3.12
CA LEU A 70 2.15 5.73 -3.77
C LEU A 70 1.54 4.78 -2.74
N ASP A 71 2.28 4.43 -1.68
CA ASP A 71 1.79 3.54 -0.64
C ASP A 71 0.56 4.12 0.07
N LYS A 72 0.59 5.42 0.39
CA LYS A 72 -0.56 6.11 0.96
C LYS A 72 -1.76 6.11 0.01
N PHE A 73 -1.53 6.34 -1.27
CA PHE A 73 -2.57 6.34 -2.29
C PHE A 73 -3.19 4.97 -2.44
N GLU A 74 -2.39 3.91 -2.50
CA GLU A 74 -2.87 2.52 -2.56
C GLU A 74 -3.66 2.14 -1.32
N ASN A 75 -3.21 2.56 -0.12
CA ASN A 75 -3.93 2.33 1.12
C ASN A 75 -5.29 3.04 1.13
N LEU A 76 -5.37 4.28 0.65
CA LEU A 76 -6.63 5.02 0.55
C LEU A 76 -7.60 4.34 -0.40
N ILE A 77 -7.13 3.87 -1.55
CA ILE A 77 -7.96 3.12 -2.50
C ILE A 77 -8.47 1.82 -1.87
N SER A 78 -7.61 1.10 -1.15
CA SER A 78 -7.99 -0.14 -0.48
C SER A 78 -9.06 0.10 0.59
N ILE A 79 -8.92 1.15 1.40
CA ILE A 79 -9.91 1.54 2.42
C ILE A 79 -11.25 1.89 1.76
N GLU A 80 -11.22 2.67 0.68
CA GLU A 80 -12.41 3.05 -0.07
C GLU A 80 -13.15 1.82 -0.61
N ARG A 81 -12.43 0.85 -1.20
CA ARG A 81 -13.02 -0.40 -1.68
C ARG A 81 -13.64 -1.22 -0.55
N GLN A 82 -12.99 -1.31 0.60
CA GLN A 82 -13.52 -2.02 1.76
C GLN A 82 -14.81 -1.37 2.27
N THR A 83 -14.86 -0.04 2.28
CA THR A 83 -16.04 0.71 2.68
C THR A 83 -17.21 0.46 1.73
N GLU A 84 -16.97 0.48 0.42
CA GLU A 84 -17.99 0.18 -0.59
C GLU A 84 -18.56 -1.24 -0.42
N LEU A 85 -17.70 -2.24 -0.22
CA LEU A 85 -18.12 -3.63 0.02
C LEU A 85 -18.97 -3.76 1.29
N ALA A 86 -18.58 -3.07 2.36
CA ALA A 86 -19.34 -3.07 3.60
C ALA A 86 -20.73 -2.47 3.40
N MET A 87 -20.84 -1.38 2.65
CA MET A 87 -22.13 -0.74 2.32
C MET A 87 -23.02 -1.67 1.48
N ILE A 88 -22.46 -2.33 0.48
CA ILE A 88 -23.19 -3.31 -0.34
C ILE A 88 -23.75 -4.43 0.53
N ASN A 89 -22.98 -4.95 1.47
CA ASN A 89 -23.43 -6.00 2.37
C ASN A 89 -24.58 -5.53 3.27
N VAL A 90 -24.51 -4.30 3.76
CA VAL A 90 -25.61 -3.71 4.56
C VAL A 90 -26.87 -3.59 3.73
N TYR A 91 -26.78 -3.07 2.51
CA TYR A 91 -27.94 -2.95 1.61
C TYR A 91 -28.55 -4.31 1.29
N ARG A 92 -27.74 -5.34 1.04
CA ARG A 92 -28.24 -6.70 0.79
C ARG A 92 -29.02 -7.24 1.99
N LYS A 93 -28.57 -6.99 3.22
CA LYS A 93 -29.28 -7.40 4.43
C LYS A 93 -30.62 -6.70 4.54
N ILE A 94 -30.67 -5.40 4.27
CA ILE A 94 -31.90 -4.62 4.32
C ILE A 94 -32.91 -5.14 3.29
N ILE A 95 -32.47 -5.37 2.05
CA ILE A 95 -33.31 -5.92 0.99
C ILE A 95 -33.89 -7.27 1.40
N ARG A 96 -33.08 -8.15 1.96
CA ARG A 96 -33.54 -9.47 2.42
C ARG A 96 -34.58 -9.36 3.54
N GLN A 97 -34.41 -8.45 4.46
CA GLN A 97 -35.39 -8.22 5.53
C GLN A 97 -36.72 -7.75 4.96
N TYR A 98 -36.71 -6.84 4.00
CA TYR A 98 -37.95 -6.40 3.34
C TYR A 98 -38.60 -7.52 2.51
N GLU A 99 -37.82 -8.34 1.83
CA GLU A 99 -38.33 -9.50 1.10
C GLU A 99 -39.07 -10.46 2.02
N LEU A 100 -38.51 -10.74 3.20
CA LEU A 100 -39.15 -11.60 4.20
C LEU A 100 -40.44 -10.99 4.74
N GLN A 101 -40.46 -9.67 4.98
CA GLN A 101 -41.68 -8.97 5.38
C GLN A 101 -42.78 -9.03 4.31
N ILE A 102 -42.38 -8.89 3.05
CA ILE A 102 -43.32 -9.00 1.91
C ILE A 102 -43.93 -10.41 1.85
N GLU A 103 -43.11 -11.45 2.02
CA GLU A 103 -43.61 -12.83 2.04
C GLU A 103 -44.59 -13.08 3.22
N ASP A 104 -44.27 -12.56 4.40
CA ASP A 104 -45.14 -12.66 5.55
C ASP A 104 -46.46 -11.97 5.31
N LEU A 105 -46.45 -10.77 4.73
CA LEU A 105 -47.65 -10.03 4.37
C LEU A 105 -48.49 -10.76 3.32
N LYS A 106 -47.86 -11.35 2.32
CA LYS A 106 -48.55 -12.16 1.32
C LYS A 106 -49.21 -13.39 1.94
N GLY A 107 -48.55 -14.01 2.92
CA GLY A 107 -49.13 -15.13 3.67
C GLY A 107 -50.35 -14.71 4.44
N ILE A 108 -50.31 -13.56 5.10
CA ILE A 108 -51.49 -12.99 5.85
C ILE A 108 -52.65 -12.68 4.89
N ILE A 109 -52.34 -12.06 3.74
CA ILE A 109 -53.36 -11.73 2.75
C ILE A 109 -54.03 -13.01 2.22
N ASN A 110 -53.26 -14.03 1.90
CA ASN A 110 -53.80 -15.31 1.44
C ASN A 110 -54.67 -15.98 2.52
N TYR A 111 -54.28 -15.94 3.77
CA TYR A 111 -55.07 -16.46 4.88
C TYR A 111 -56.39 -15.72 4.99
N LEU A 112 -56.39 -14.41 4.94
CA LEU A 112 -57.57 -13.59 5.02
C LEU A 112 -58.53 -13.83 3.84
N ASN A 113 -57.97 -13.99 2.62
CA ASN A 113 -58.79 -14.28 1.43
C ASN A 113 -59.43 -15.66 1.54
N LYS A 114 -58.78 -16.66 2.09
CA LYS A 114 -59.35 -17.97 2.32
C LYS A 114 -60.48 -17.96 3.37
N GLY A 115 -60.39 -17.07 4.33
CA GLY A 115 -61.40 -16.90 5.36
C GLY A 115 -62.68 -16.21 4.91
N LYS A 116 -62.69 -15.65 3.66
CA LYS A 116 -63.85 -14.93 3.12
C LYS A 116 -64.83 -15.80 2.33
N ASN A 117 -64.54 -17.08 2.23
CA ASN A 117 -65.46 -18.01 1.58
C ASN A 117 -66.39 -18.65 2.64
#